data_171959fe8502503fcd811e2b0309ad99
#
_entry.id   171959fe8502503fcd811e2b0309ad99
#
_cell.length_a   1.000
_cell.length_b   1.000
_cell.length_c   1.000
_cell.angle_alpha   90.00
_cell.angle_beta   90.00
_cell.angle_gamma   90.00
#
_symmetry.space_group_name_H-M   'P 1'
#
loop_
_entity.id
_entity.type
_entity.pdbx_description
1 polymer ?
#
loop_
_entity_poly.entity_id
_entity_poly.type
_entity_poly.pdbx_seq_one_letter_code
_entity_poly.pdbx_strand_id
1 'polypeptide(L)'
;MTPSPERDQLFISYSHVDRVWVERLQTMIRPLVSSEALRLWDDSQIPPGAKWKVEIEKALASAKVALLLVSADFLASEFVINKELPPLLRAAEAEGLCILWVCLGPCFYEATPIHEYQAVLPPGEPLEAMGLVQQKMALKTIAGAIRDALSSEVAAAQVLPTPVPPTPVSPAQVQPRPVPAPSPAPSFAAAPAATDSSRLQPFATSTCLLRQEGGRWRVERRPLQVEGYREALGQGAALTMVKIPAGVFLMGSPEDEPERSVAEGPQHVVTLDSFFMAQTPITQAQWKVVADWEKVERDLVSDPSDFKGANRPVERVSWFDAQEFCRRLSQRTGQRYRLPSEAQWEYACRAGSTTPFWFGETLTTELSNHDGNHTYGHFPYGLGSKGICRKQTTEVASFPANGWGLHDMHGNVWEWCEDHSHDSYNSAPGEDQPWLIPAATDYEPRLLRGGS
;
A
#
# COMPACT_ATOMS: atom_id res chain seq x y z
N MET A 1 -36.86 36.36 -5.29
CA MET A 1 -36.23 35.08 -5.71
C MET A 1 -34.75 35.38 -5.91
N THR A 2 -33.91 34.95 -4.98
CA THR A 2 -32.46 34.97 -5.17
C THR A 2 -32.11 33.98 -6.28
N PRO A 3 -31.29 34.34 -7.28
CA PRO A 3 -30.88 33.38 -8.30
C PRO A 3 -30.18 32.21 -7.60
N SER A 4 -30.53 30.98 -8.00
CA SER A 4 -29.82 29.78 -7.58
C SER A 4 -28.35 29.96 -7.93
N PRO A 5 -27.40 29.58 -7.05
CA PRO A 5 -25.98 29.66 -7.38
C PRO A 5 -25.71 28.85 -8.65
N GLU A 6 -24.96 29.44 -9.57
CA GLU A 6 -24.54 28.82 -10.81
C GLU A 6 -23.65 27.61 -10.43
N ARG A 7 -24.11 26.40 -10.76
CA ARG A 7 -23.36 25.16 -10.48
C ARG A 7 -22.31 24.98 -11.57
N ASP A 8 -21.04 25.08 -11.21
CA ASP A 8 -19.89 25.02 -12.13
C ASP A 8 -18.76 24.09 -11.66
N GLN A 9 -18.99 23.34 -10.58
CA GLN A 9 -17.93 22.61 -9.87
C GLN A 9 -18.05 21.10 -10.07
N LEU A 10 -16.89 20.42 -10.19
CA LEU A 10 -16.74 18.99 -10.06
C LEU A 10 -16.43 18.65 -8.60
N PHE A 11 -17.27 17.84 -7.99
CA PHE A 11 -17.05 17.25 -6.68
C PHE A 11 -16.53 15.82 -6.83
N ILE A 12 -15.42 15.47 -6.18
CA ILE A 12 -14.88 14.09 -6.18
C ILE A 12 -15.04 13.52 -4.77
N SER A 13 -15.79 12.42 -4.67
CA SER A 13 -15.93 11.63 -3.45
C SER A 13 -15.17 10.33 -3.61
N TYR A 14 -14.31 10.02 -2.63
CA TYR A 14 -13.43 8.87 -2.67
C TYR A 14 -13.02 8.45 -1.23
N SER A 15 -12.54 7.23 -1.05
CA SER A 15 -11.85 6.85 0.18
C SER A 15 -10.41 7.39 0.16
N HIS A 16 -9.90 7.82 1.30
CA HIS A 16 -8.52 8.30 1.39
C HIS A 16 -7.48 7.28 0.88
N VAL A 17 -7.78 6.00 0.98
CA VAL A 17 -6.96 4.91 0.42
C VAL A 17 -6.86 5.02 -1.11
N ASP A 18 -7.91 5.51 -1.76
CA ASP A 18 -8.02 5.63 -3.21
C ASP A 18 -7.41 6.92 -3.79
N ARG A 19 -6.74 7.72 -2.97
CA ARG A 19 -6.18 9.03 -3.36
C ARG A 19 -5.30 8.99 -4.60
N VAL A 20 -4.57 7.91 -4.80
CA VAL A 20 -3.73 7.72 -5.99
C VAL A 20 -4.53 7.82 -7.30
N TRP A 21 -5.78 7.37 -7.30
CA TRP A 21 -6.66 7.48 -8.46
C TRP A 21 -7.14 8.90 -8.70
N VAL A 22 -7.40 9.65 -7.62
CA VAL A 22 -7.71 11.09 -7.70
C VAL A 22 -6.56 11.86 -8.33
N GLU A 23 -5.32 11.65 -7.90
CA GLU A 23 -4.12 12.31 -8.41
C GLU A 23 -3.87 11.98 -9.89
N ARG A 24 -4.04 10.72 -10.28
CA ARG A 24 -3.96 10.29 -11.68
C ARG A 24 -5.03 10.95 -12.55
N LEU A 25 -6.27 11.02 -12.04
CA LEU A 25 -7.37 11.69 -12.73
C LEU A 25 -7.15 13.19 -12.83
N GLN A 26 -6.74 13.85 -11.74
CA GLN A 26 -6.40 15.28 -11.73
C GLN A 26 -5.34 15.62 -12.77
N THR A 27 -4.33 14.76 -12.91
CA THR A 27 -3.31 14.91 -13.97
C THR A 27 -3.94 14.85 -15.36
N MET A 28 -4.90 13.95 -15.59
CA MET A 28 -5.58 13.78 -16.88
C MET A 28 -6.53 14.95 -17.20
N ILE A 29 -7.25 15.48 -16.21
CA ILE A 29 -8.20 16.59 -16.40
C ILE A 29 -7.55 17.97 -16.32
N ARG A 30 -6.26 18.07 -15.95
CA ARG A 30 -5.54 19.32 -15.81
C ARG A 30 -5.68 20.28 -17.00
N PRO A 31 -5.66 19.83 -18.27
CA PRO A 31 -5.90 20.70 -19.41
C PRO A 31 -7.30 21.33 -19.44
N LEU A 32 -8.29 20.67 -18.84
CA LEU A 32 -9.68 21.15 -18.75
C LEU A 32 -9.82 22.19 -17.63
N VAL A 33 -9.11 22.00 -16.51
CA VAL A 33 -9.08 22.92 -15.37
C VAL A 33 -8.35 24.24 -15.72
N SER A 34 -7.24 24.15 -16.48
CA SER A 34 -6.43 25.31 -16.85
C SER A 34 -7.12 26.27 -17.83
N SER A 35 -8.23 25.85 -18.45
CA SER A 35 -9.05 26.71 -19.34
C SER A 35 -10.14 27.53 -18.63
N GLU A 36 -10.12 27.60 -17.28
CA GLU A 36 -11.17 28.21 -16.43
C GLU A 36 -12.57 27.58 -16.57
N ALA A 37 -12.68 26.48 -17.33
CA ALA A 37 -13.95 25.83 -17.60
C ALA A 37 -14.37 24.85 -16.48
N LEU A 38 -13.51 24.61 -15.49
CA LEU A 38 -13.76 23.61 -14.45
C LEU A 38 -13.15 24.03 -13.11
N ARG A 39 -13.99 24.10 -12.08
CA ARG A 39 -13.56 24.15 -10.68
C ARG A 39 -13.60 22.74 -10.11
N LEU A 40 -12.48 22.30 -9.57
CA LEU A 40 -12.37 21.00 -8.92
C LEU A 40 -12.45 21.18 -7.41
N TRP A 41 -13.22 20.33 -6.73
CA TRP A 41 -13.24 20.25 -5.29
C TRP A 41 -13.08 18.79 -4.83
N ASP A 42 -12.18 18.59 -3.90
CA ASP A 42 -12.01 17.36 -3.10
C ASP A 42 -11.76 17.75 -1.64
N ASP A 43 -11.79 16.79 -0.74
CA ASP A 43 -11.65 16.99 0.71
C ASP A 43 -10.31 17.63 1.14
N SER A 44 -9.27 17.56 0.30
CA SER A 44 -7.98 18.20 0.56
C SER A 44 -8.05 19.73 0.61
N GLN A 45 -9.15 20.31 0.12
CA GLN A 45 -9.37 21.76 0.09
C GLN A 45 -10.07 22.30 1.36
N ILE A 46 -10.42 21.43 2.30
CA ILE A 46 -11.01 21.86 3.58
C ILE A 46 -9.95 22.54 4.42
N PRO A 47 -10.10 23.84 4.78
CA PRO A 47 -9.11 24.56 5.56
C PRO A 47 -8.99 23.99 6.98
N PRO A 48 -7.77 23.99 7.57
CA PRO A 48 -7.58 23.60 8.96
C PRO A 48 -8.47 24.38 9.92
N GLY A 49 -9.14 23.65 10.84
CA GLY A 49 -10.07 24.25 11.79
C GLY A 49 -11.46 24.57 11.25
N ALA A 50 -11.72 24.41 9.96
CA ALA A 50 -13.06 24.52 9.39
C ALA A 50 -13.95 23.34 9.84
N LYS A 51 -15.24 23.61 9.98
CA LYS A 51 -16.22 22.53 10.22
C LYS A 51 -16.45 21.79 8.90
N TRP A 52 -15.76 20.67 8.74
CA TRP A 52 -15.75 19.86 7.51
C TRP A 52 -17.16 19.63 6.91
N LYS A 53 -18.17 19.38 7.74
CA LYS A 53 -19.57 19.19 7.28
C LYS A 53 -20.09 20.42 6.54
N VAL A 54 -19.78 21.62 7.02
CA VAL A 54 -20.20 22.87 6.40
C VAL A 54 -19.49 23.10 5.06
N GLU A 55 -18.23 22.73 4.96
CA GLU A 55 -17.46 22.87 3.73
C GLU A 55 -17.93 21.89 2.65
N ILE A 56 -18.24 20.65 3.03
CA ILE A 56 -18.84 19.67 2.11
C ILE A 56 -20.22 20.13 1.64
N GLU A 57 -21.10 20.60 2.54
CA GLU A 57 -22.41 21.11 2.15
C GLU A 57 -22.31 22.30 1.18
N LYS A 58 -21.33 23.19 1.37
CA LYS A 58 -21.05 24.30 0.44
C LYS A 58 -20.58 23.79 -0.92
N ALA A 59 -19.63 22.84 -0.92
CA ALA A 59 -19.09 22.26 -2.14
C ALA A 59 -20.19 21.55 -2.95
N LEU A 60 -21.05 20.78 -2.28
CA LEU A 60 -22.17 20.11 -2.91
C LEU A 60 -23.19 21.09 -3.50
N ALA A 61 -23.47 22.22 -2.81
CA ALA A 61 -24.36 23.25 -3.32
C ALA A 61 -23.85 23.91 -4.62
N SER A 62 -22.51 23.91 -4.84
CA SER A 62 -21.86 24.45 -6.04
C SER A 62 -21.56 23.39 -7.09
N ALA A 63 -21.71 22.11 -6.75
CA ALA A 63 -21.38 21.03 -7.65
C ALA A 63 -22.39 20.86 -8.77
N LYS A 64 -21.95 20.81 -10.03
CA LYS A 64 -22.70 20.40 -11.21
C LYS A 64 -22.57 18.90 -11.48
N VAL A 65 -21.41 18.35 -11.21
CA VAL A 65 -21.08 16.94 -11.39
C VAL A 65 -20.45 16.41 -10.10
N ALA A 66 -20.86 15.24 -9.65
CA ALA A 66 -20.21 14.47 -8.61
C ALA A 66 -19.63 13.19 -9.22
N LEU A 67 -18.33 12.99 -9.06
CA LEU A 67 -17.65 11.74 -9.42
C LEU A 67 -17.42 10.92 -8.15
N LEU A 68 -17.94 9.69 -8.12
CA LEU A 68 -17.72 8.74 -7.04
C LEU A 68 -16.70 7.71 -7.50
N LEU A 69 -15.59 7.61 -6.78
CA LEU A 69 -14.58 6.58 -6.98
C LEU A 69 -14.88 5.42 -6.02
N VAL A 70 -15.57 4.41 -6.53
CA VAL A 70 -16.17 3.35 -5.71
C VAL A 70 -15.22 2.16 -5.59
N SER A 71 -14.76 1.92 -4.37
CA SER A 71 -13.96 0.78 -3.96
C SER A 71 -14.62 0.08 -2.76
N ALA A 72 -14.03 -1.02 -2.29
CA ALA A 72 -14.44 -1.64 -1.04
C ALA A 72 -14.24 -0.67 0.14
N ASP A 73 -13.12 0.07 0.16
CA ASP A 73 -12.81 1.08 1.19
C ASP A 73 -13.78 2.27 1.16
N PHE A 74 -14.19 2.69 -0.04
CA PHE A 74 -15.23 3.71 -0.21
C PHE A 74 -16.54 3.26 0.42
N LEU A 75 -16.97 2.04 0.16
CA LEU A 75 -18.22 1.47 0.70
C LEU A 75 -18.15 1.13 2.18
N ALA A 76 -16.95 0.82 2.70
CA ALA A 76 -16.71 0.57 4.12
C ALA A 76 -16.62 1.88 4.95
N SER A 77 -16.41 3.02 4.31
CA SER A 77 -16.31 4.31 5.00
C SER A 77 -17.67 4.75 5.55
N GLU A 78 -17.84 4.67 6.87
CA GLU A 78 -19.06 5.18 7.56
C GLU A 78 -19.29 6.67 7.26
N PHE A 79 -18.20 7.41 7.05
CA PHE A 79 -18.28 8.81 6.69
C PHE A 79 -18.90 9.01 5.30
N VAL A 80 -18.40 8.30 4.30
CA VAL A 80 -18.90 8.37 2.93
C VAL A 80 -20.37 7.92 2.89
N ILE A 81 -20.65 6.75 3.41
CA ILE A 81 -21.98 6.14 3.34
C ILE A 81 -23.04 6.93 4.13
N ASN A 82 -22.69 7.41 5.32
CA ASN A 82 -23.66 8.05 6.22
C ASN A 82 -23.70 9.59 6.12
N LYS A 83 -22.64 10.23 5.56
CA LYS A 83 -22.49 11.69 5.59
C LYS A 83 -22.38 12.33 4.21
N GLU A 84 -21.67 11.72 3.26
CA GLU A 84 -21.50 12.27 1.92
C GLU A 84 -22.53 11.75 0.91
N LEU A 85 -22.69 10.45 0.84
CA LEU A 85 -23.54 9.82 -0.18
C LEU A 85 -25.02 10.25 -0.09
N PRO A 86 -25.67 10.29 1.09
CA PRO A 86 -27.08 10.69 1.16
C PRO A 86 -27.38 12.13 0.69
N PRO A 87 -26.57 13.15 1.00
CA PRO A 87 -26.75 14.47 0.40
C PRO A 87 -26.54 14.51 -1.11
N LEU A 88 -25.54 13.75 -1.64
CA LEU A 88 -25.28 13.64 -3.08
C LEU A 88 -26.47 13.05 -3.83
N LEU A 89 -27.01 11.93 -3.34
CA LEU A 89 -28.17 11.29 -3.95
C LEU A 89 -29.39 12.22 -3.94
N ARG A 90 -29.67 12.91 -2.83
CA ARG A 90 -30.74 13.89 -2.76
C ARG A 90 -30.55 15.06 -3.72
N ALA A 91 -29.30 15.55 -3.85
CA ALA A 91 -29.01 16.64 -4.80
C ALA A 91 -29.16 16.17 -6.26
N ALA A 92 -28.88 14.92 -6.56
CA ALA A 92 -29.14 14.35 -7.89
C ALA A 92 -30.60 14.26 -8.20
N GLU A 93 -31.45 13.83 -7.26
CA GLU A 93 -32.88 13.69 -7.45
C GLU A 93 -33.64 15.04 -7.51
N ALA A 94 -33.25 15.98 -6.64
CA ALA A 94 -34.05 17.21 -6.42
C ALA A 94 -33.44 18.46 -7.08
N GLU A 95 -32.16 18.49 -7.35
CA GLU A 95 -31.41 19.70 -7.67
C GLU A 95 -30.61 19.61 -8.98
N GLY A 96 -30.68 18.47 -9.70
CA GLY A 96 -30.04 18.28 -11.01
C GLY A 96 -28.52 18.06 -10.96
N LEU A 97 -27.99 17.60 -9.83
CA LEU A 97 -26.61 17.16 -9.75
C LEU A 97 -26.42 15.89 -10.62
N CYS A 98 -25.43 15.91 -11.51
CA CYS A 98 -25.07 14.72 -12.30
C CYS A 98 -24.13 13.81 -11.49
N ILE A 99 -24.55 12.58 -11.20
CA ILE A 99 -23.67 11.57 -10.57
C ILE A 99 -23.02 10.73 -11.65
N LEU A 100 -21.69 10.71 -11.62
CA LEU A 100 -20.84 9.78 -12.36
C LEU A 100 -20.14 8.87 -11.33
N TRP A 101 -20.00 7.59 -11.63
CA TRP A 101 -19.26 6.72 -10.75
C TRP A 101 -18.41 5.73 -11.53
N VAL A 102 -17.33 5.28 -10.89
CA VAL A 102 -16.33 4.36 -11.45
C VAL A 102 -15.99 3.32 -10.41
N CYS A 103 -16.01 2.05 -10.79
CA CYS A 103 -15.54 0.94 -9.96
C CYS A 103 -14.01 0.90 -10.00
N LEU A 104 -13.36 1.12 -8.86
CA LEU A 104 -11.91 1.05 -8.75
C LEU A 104 -11.43 -0.38 -8.58
N GLY A 105 -11.99 -1.11 -7.64
CA GLY A 105 -11.69 -2.48 -7.30
C GLY A 105 -12.96 -3.31 -7.06
N PRO A 106 -12.86 -4.64 -6.92
CA PRO A 106 -14.00 -5.49 -6.62
C PRO A 106 -14.70 -5.03 -5.34
N CYS A 107 -16.00 -4.72 -5.40
CA CYS A 107 -16.79 -4.27 -4.26
C CYS A 107 -18.27 -4.59 -4.46
N PHE A 108 -19.03 -4.59 -3.37
CA PHE A 108 -20.48 -4.86 -3.39
C PHE A 108 -21.31 -3.59 -3.64
N TYR A 109 -21.00 -2.84 -4.72
CA TYR A 109 -21.76 -1.63 -5.09
C TYR A 109 -23.24 -1.92 -5.33
N GLU A 110 -23.59 -3.15 -5.73
CA GLU A 110 -24.97 -3.59 -5.97
C GLU A 110 -25.83 -3.55 -4.69
N ALA A 111 -25.20 -3.60 -3.52
CA ALA A 111 -25.89 -3.49 -2.24
C ALA A 111 -26.15 -2.03 -1.82
N THR A 112 -25.80 -1.05 -2.64
CA THR A 112 -25.91 0.38 -2.34
C THR A 112 -26.77 1.10 -3.40
N PRO A 113 -27.36 2.27 -3.11
CA PRO A 113 -28.11 3.03 -4.12
C PRO A 113 -27.29 3.50 -5.32
N ILE A 114 -25.94 3.40 -5.27
CA ILE A 114 -25.06 3.79 -6.37
C ILE A 114 -25.35 2.97 -7.64
N HIS A 115 -25.77 1.72 -7.50
CA HIS A 115 -26.06 0.84 -8.64
C HIS A 115 -27.23 1.34 -9.51
N GLU A 116 -28.06 2.22 -9.00
CA GLU A 116 -29.16 2.85 -9.77
C GLU A 116 -28.65 3.89 -10.77
N TYR A 117 -27.42 4.35 -10.62
CA TYR A 117 -26.79 5.33 -11.50
C TYR A 117 -25.91 4.67 -12.54
N GLN A 118 -25.82 5.28 -13.72
CA GLN A 118 -24.99 4.78 -14.82
C GLN A 118 -23.49 4.90 -14.49
N ALA A 119 -22.79 3.78 -14.47
CA ALA A 119 -21.34 3.78 -14.36
C ALA A 119 -20.67 4.35 -15.62
N VAL A 120 -19.55 5.06 -15.46
CA VAL A 120 -18.77 5.60 -16.59
C VAL A 120 -18.03 4.49 -17.35
N LEU A 121 -17.63 3.45 -16.63
CA LEU A 121 -16.97 2.26 -17.17
C LEU A 121 -17.75 1.01 -16.72
N PRO A 122 -17.68 -0.11 -17.46
CA PRO A 122 -18.30 -1.34 -17.03
C PRO A 122 -17.79 -1.76 -15.64
N PRO A 123 -18.67 -1.90 -14.62
CA PRO A 123 -18.21 -2.23 -13.27
C PRO A 123 -17.55 -3.61 -13.14
N GLY A 124 -17.85 -4.53 -14.09
CA GLY A 124 -17.20 -5.85 -14.17
C GLY A 124 -15.72 -5.81 -14.56
N GLU A 125 -15.22 -4.66 -14.99
CA GLU A 125 -13.79 -4.43 -15.32
C GLU A 125 -13.26 -3.26 -14.50
N PRO A 126 -12.99 -3.45 -13.18
CA PRO A 126 -12.54 -2.38 -12.32
C PRO A 126 -11.16 -1.86 -12.73
N LEU A 127 -10.89 -0.57 -12.45
CA LEU A 127 -9.65 0.10 -12.86
C LEU A 127 -8.38 -0.62 -12.37
N GLU A 128 -8.41 -1.19 -11.20
CA GLU A 128 -7.27 -1.90 -10.59
C GLU A 128 -6.94 -3.20 -11.31
N ALA A 129 -7.93 -3.84 -11.93
CA ALA A 129 -7.72 -5.06 -12.71
C ALA A 129 -7.12 -4.79 -14.11
N MET A 130 -7.09 -3.53 -14.55
CA MET A 130 -6.63 -3.12 -15.86
C MET A 130 -5.11 -2.96 -15.90
N GLY A 131 -4.47 -3.32 -17.02
CA GLY A 131 -3.08 -2.99 -17.29
C GLY A 131 -2.85 -1.47 -17.45
N LEU A 132 -1.62 -0.99 -17.21
CA LEU A 132 -1.29 0.45 -17.19
C LEU A 132 -1.78 1.25 -18.42
N VAL A 133 -1.72 0.65 -19.61
CA VAL A 133 -2.20 1.32 -20.84
C VAL A 133 -3.72 1.45 -20.81
N GLN A 134 -4.41 0.39 -20.40
CA GLN A 134 -5.87 0.38 -20.27
C GLN A 134 -6.34 1.36 -19.20
N GLN A 135 -5.65 1.43 -18.06
CA GLN A 135 -5.92 2.43 -17.01
C GLN A 135 -5.83 3.87 -17.54
N LYS A 136 -4.80 4.18 -18.35
CA LYS A 136 -4.67 5.51 -18.96
C LYS A 136 -5.80 5.80 -19.95
N MET A 137 -6.23 4.81 -20.72
CA MET A 137 -7.37 4.95 -21.62
C MET A 137 -8.68 5.14 -20.84
N ALA A 138 -8.88 4.38 -19.79
CA ALA A 138 -10.02 4.49 -18.90
C ALA A 138 -10.10 5.86 -18.23
N LEU A 139 -8.99 6.37 -17.69
CA LEU A 139 -8.93 7.73 -17.13
C LEU A 139 -9.25 8.81 -18.17
N LYS A 140 -8.83 8.63 -19.42
CA LYS A 140 -9.22 9.53 -20.53
C LYS A 140 -10.72 9.47 -20.80
N THR A 141 -11.33 8.30 -20.75
CA THR A 141 -12.79 8.13 -20.90
C THR A 141 -13.54 8.81 -19.77
N ILE A 142 -13.08 8.66 -18.52
CA ILE A 142 -13.65 9.33 -17.34
C ILE A 142 -13.55 10.85 -17.50
N ALA A 143 -12.37 11.37 -17.88
CA ALA A 143 -12.18 12.80 -18.14
C ALA A 143 -13.12 13.33 -19.24
N GLY A 144 -13.36 12.55 -20.28
CA GLY A 144 -14.34 12.85 -21.34
C GLY A 144 -15.76 12.93 -20.79
N ALA A 145 -16.20 11.95 -20.01
CA ALA A 145 -17.51 11.92 -19.37
C ALA A 145 -17.74 13.13 -18.45
N ILE A 146 -16.74 13.49 -17.65
CA ILE A 146 -16.77 14.68 -16.78
C ILE A 146 -16.98 15.94 -17.64
N ARG A 147 -16.17 16.13 -18.69
CA ARG A 147 -16.28 17.28 -19.59
C ARG A 147 -17.68 17.37 -20.21
N ASP A 148 -18.19 16.25 -20.71
CA ASP A 148 -19.47 16.21 -21.41
C ASP A 148 -20.65 16.50 -20.44
N ALA A 149 -20.59 15.97 -19.21
CA ALA A 149 -21.55 16.27 -18.15
C ALA A 149 -21.53 17.75 -17.72
N LEU A 150 -20.35 18.37 -17.64
CA LEU A 150 -20.21 19.79 -17.32
C LEU A 150 -20.71 20.70 -18.44
N SER A 151 -20.54 20.29 -19.71
CA SER A 151 -20.95 21.07 -20.88
C SER A 151 -22.45 20.94 -21.21
N SER A 152 -23.14 19.95 -20.65
CA SER A 152 -24.56 19.72 -20.91
C SER A 152 -25.44 20.75 -20.20
N GLU A 153 -26.23 21.49 -20.94
CA GLU A 153 -27.29 22.37 -20.41
C GLU A 153 -28.54 21.60 -19.93
N VAL A 154 -28.55 20.26 -20.03
CA VAL A 154 -29.71 19.41 -19.75
C VAL A 154 -29.54 18.64 -18.46
N ALA A 155 -29.86 19.23 -17.34
CA ALA A 155 -30.06 18.54 -16.10
C ALA A 155 -31.54 18.69 -15.62
N ALA A 156 -32.49 18.20 -16.37
CA ALA A 156 -33.83 17.93 -15.88
C ALA A 156 -34.59 17.12 -16.94
N ALA A 157 -34.37 15.86 -17.07
CA ALA A 157 -35.27 14.79 -17.53
C ALA A 157 -34.45 13.66 -18.19
N GLN A 158 -33.95 12.71 -17.44
CA GLN A 158 -33.83 11.38 -17.99
C GLN A 158 -34.55 10.39 -17.11
N VAL A 159 -35.81 10.21 -17.50
CA VAL A 159 -36.72 9.13 -17.21
C VAL A 159 -36.02 7.81 -17.52
N LEU A 160 -36.10 6.88 -16.57
CA LEU A 160 -35.79 5.46 -16.60
C LEU A 160 -35.91 4.81 -17.99
N PRO A 161 -34.95 4.05 -18.43
CA PRO A 161 -35.22 2.96 -19.36
C PRO A 161 -35.92 1.83 -18.62
N THR A 162 -37.11 1.48 -19.11
CA THR A 162 -37.90 0.32 -18.70
C THR A 162 -37.04 -0.94 -18.64
N PRO A 163 -37.18 -1.75 -17.58
CA PRO A 163 -36.50 -3.02 -17.48
C PRO A 163 -36.95 -3.95 -18.60
N VAL A 164 -36.03 -4.43 -19.41
CA VAL A 164 -36.25 -5.55 -20.32
C VAL A 164 -36.42 -6.78 -19.45
N PRO A 165 -37.55 -7.51 -19.53
CA PRO A 165 -37.71 -8.72 -18.73
C PRO A 165 -36.71 -9.80 -19.18
N PRO A 166 -36.13 -10.53 -18.27
CA PRO A 166 -35.23 -11.63 -18.62
C PRO A 166 -36.02 -12.73 -19.32
N THR A 167 -35.58 -13.12 -20.49
CA THR A 167 -36.07 -14.29 -21.19
C THR A 167 -35.81 -15.53 -20.34
N PRO A 168 -36.77 -16.41 -20.09
CA PRO A 168 -36.55 -17.60 -19.29
C PRO A 168 -35.69 -18.59 -20.09
N VAL A 169 -34.46 -18.79 -19.65
CA VAL A 169 -33.61 -19.88 -20.12
C VAL A 169 -33.99 -21.12 -19.32
N SER A 170 -34.55 -22.11 -20.02
CA SER A 170 -34.87 -23.44 -19.51
C SER A 170 -33.61 -24.12 -18.94
N PRO A 171 -33.66 -24.76 -17.78
CA PRO A 171 -32.48 -25.41 -17.20
C PRO A 171 -32.13 -26.66 -18.00
N ALA A 172 -31.13 -26.56 -18.86
CA ALA A 172 -30.47 -27.76 -19.37
C ALA A 172 -29.62 -28.35 -18.24
N GLN A 173 -29.94 -29.59 -17.89
CA GLN A 173 -29.18 -30.39 -16.94
C GLN A 173 -27.74 -30.56 -17.44
N VAL A 174 -26.82 -29.78 -16.86
CA VAL A 174 -25.37 -30.04 -17.00
C VAL A 174 -24.98 -30.95 -15.85
N GLN A 175 -24.71 -32.20 -16.18
CA GLN A 175 -24.09 -33.13 -15.24
C GLN A 175 -22.70 -32.59 -14.89
N PRO A 176 -22.33 -32.55 -13.60
CA PRO A 176 -20.99 -32.11 -13.19
C PRO A 176 -19.97 -33.14 -13.68
N ARG A 177 -19.04 -32.70 -14.57
CA ARG A 177 -17.80 -33.45 -14.80
C ARG A 177 -17.01 -33.48 -13.48
N PRO A 178 -16.41 -34.60 -13.10
CA PRO A 178 -15.55 -34.63 -11.95
C PRO A 178 -14.35 -33.72 -12.17
N VAL A 179 -14.23 -32.70 -11.32
CA VAL A 179 -13.04 -31.88 -11.21
C VAL A 179 -11.92 -32.80 -10.70
N PRO A 180 -10.76 -32.90 -11.36
CA PRO A 180 -9.63 -33.61 -10.77
C PRO A 180 -9.30 -32.93 -9.43
N ALA A 181 -9.14 -33.73 -8.41
CA ALA A 181 -8.72 -33.24 -7.09
C ALA A 181 -7.42 -32.42 -7.24
N PRO A 182 -7.31 -31.27 -6.57
CA PRO A 182 -6.05 -30.53 -6.57
C PRO A 182 -4.96 -31.47 -6.06
N SER A 183 -3.88 -31.57 -6.80
CA SER A 183 -2.67 -32.24 -6.35
C SER A 183 -2.30 -31.60 -5.00
N PRO A 184 -1.97 -32.40 -3.98
CA PRO A 184 -1.53 -31.84 -2.72
C PRO A 184 -0.29 -31.00 -3.00
N ALA A 185 -0.34 -29.73 -2.57
CA ALA A 185 0.85 -28.88 -2.53
C ALA A 185 1.96 -29.66 -1.83
N PRO A 186 3.20 -29.60 -2.31
CA PRO A 186 4.29 -30.31 -1.66
C PRO A 186 4.36 -29.83 -0.21
N SER A 187 4.00 -30.72 0.69
CA SER A 187 4.12 -30.51 2.14
C SER A 187 5.62 -30.46 2.44
N PHE A 188 6.18 -29.27 2.51
CA PHE A 188 7.48 -29.04 3.12
C PHE A 188 7.31 -29.02 4.66
N ALA A 189 6.75 -30.05 5.20
CA ALA A 189 6.86 -30.35 6.62
C ALA A 189 8.22 -31.01 6.88
N ALA A 190 9.30 -30.25 6.68
CA ALA A 190 10.58 -30.57 7.29
C ALA A 190 10.67 -29.69 8.53
N ALA A 191 10.92 -30.33 9.68
CA ALA A 191 11.30 -29.64 10.90
C ALA A 191 12.38 -28.59 10.59
N PRO A 192 12.44 -27.44 11.32
CA PRO A 192 13.46 -26.45 11.10
C PRO A 192 14.81 -27.14 11.16
N ALA A 193 15.56 -27.11 10.07
CA ALA A 193 16.94 -27.57 10.07
C ALA A 193 17.64 -26.72 11.12
N ALA A 194 18.13 -27.34 12.19
CA ALA A 194 18.89 -26.67 13.23
C ALA A 194 20.00 -25.89 12.53
N THR A 195 19.98 -24.56 12.63
CA THR A 195 20.98 -23.70 12.01
C THR A 195 22.33 -24.14 12.58
N ASP A 196 23.21 -24.59 11.71
CA ASP A 196 24.54 -25.03 12.10
C ASP A 196 25.26 -23.86 12.76
N SER A 197 25.38 -23.91 14.10
CA SER A 197 26.03 -22.86 14.89
C SER A 197 27.47 -22.62 14.49
N SER A 198 28.10 -23.56 13.76
CA SER A 198 29.47 -23.42 13.24
C SER A 198 29.59 -22.35 12.12
N ARG A 199 28.46 -21.94 11.49
CA ARG A 199 28.44 -20.89 10.45
C ARG A 199 28.34 -19.47 11.03
N LEU A 200 28.04 -19.31 12.32
CA LEU A 200 27.90 -18.01 12.95
C LEU A 200 29.21 -17.30 13.10
N GLN A 201 29.24 -16.04 12.73
CA GLN A 201 30.40 -15.17 12.88
C GLN A 201 29.95 -13.75 13.27
N PRO A 202 30.81 -13.00 13.97
CA PRO A 202 30.53 -11.61 14.27
C PRO A 202 30.69 -10.73 13.03
N PHE A 203 29.77 -9.76 12.87
CA PHE A 203 29.85 -8.69 11.87
C PHE A 203 29.91 -7.34 12.58
N ALA A 204 30.89 -6.52 12.18
CA ALA A 204 30.96 -5.15 12.66
C ALA A 204 30.10 -4.22 11.79
N THR A 205 29.31 -3.38 12.44
CA THR A 205 28.52 -2.32 11.80
C THR A 205 28.44 -1.10 12.73
N SER A 206 27.62 -0.14 12.43
CA SER A 206 27.35 1.01 13.31
C SER A 206 25.85 1.25 13.44
N THR A 207 25.42 1.54 14.64
CA THR A 207 24.06 2.01 14.96
C THR A 207 24.08 3.48 15.39
N CYS A 208 22.92 4.08 15.59
CA CYS A 208 22.81 5.44 16.10
C CYS A 208 21.57 5.61 16.98
N LEU A 209 21.57 6.72 17.70
CA LEU A 209 20.38 7.26 18.38
C LEU A 209 20.20 8.71 18.00
N LEU A 210 18.97 9.13 17.84
CA LEU A 210 18.61 10.52 17.59
C LEU A 210 18.22 11.15 18.93
N ARG A 211 18.95 12.18 19.37
CA ARG A 211 18.73 12.88 20.65
C ARG A 211 18.46 14.34 20.42
N GLN A 212 17.58 14.90 21.20
CA GLN A 212 17.35 16.34 21.22
C GLN A 212 18.21 17.01 22.28
N GLU A 213 19.11 17.89 21.85
CA GLU A 213 19.97 18.69 22.72
C GLU A 213 19.84 20.18 22.38
N GLY A 214 19.42 21.00 23.36
CA GLY A 214 19.25 22.45 23.15
C GLY A 214 18.26 22.79 22.02
N GLY A 215 17.20 22.00 21.82
CA GLY A 215 16.21 22.20 20.76
C GLY A 215 16.65 21.77 19.37
N ARG A 216 17.81 21.11 19.24
CA ARG A 216 18.31 20.56 17.96
C ARG A 216 18.47 19.05 18.04
N TRP A 217 18.17 18.37 16.96
CA TRP A 217 18.39 16.94 16.81
C TRP A 217 19.85 16.66 16.51
N ARG A 218 20.42 15.65 17.20
CA ARG A 218 21.79 15.16 16.97
C ARG A 218 21.80 13.65 16.80
N VAL A 219 22.58 13.19 15.84
CA VAL A 219 22.83 11.77 15.57
C VAL A 219 24.07 11.33 16.36
N GLU A 220 23.87 10.48 17.36
CA GLU A 220 24.94 9.86 18.12
C GLU A 220 25.23 8.47 17.55
N ARG A 221 26.34 8.30 16.83
CA ARG A 221 26.75 7.02 16.22
C ARG A 221 27.56 6.18 17.20
N ARG A 222 27.32 4.85 17.17
CA ARG A 222 28.00 3.89 18.02
C ARG A 222 28.43 2.66 17.22
N PRO A 223 29.61 2.07 17.48
CA PRO A 223 29.96 0.79 16.89
C PRO A 223 29.02 -0.30 17.41
N LEU A 224 28.73 -1.27 16.56
CA LEU A 224 27.85 -2.40 16.86
C LEU A 224 28.50 -3.68 16.31
N GLN A 225 28.41 -4.77 17.06
CA GLN A 225 28.72 -6.12 16.60
C GLN A 225 27.46 -6.97 16.69
N VAL A 226 27.16 -7.70 15.62
CA VAL A 226 26.02 -8.61 15.52
C VAL A 226 26.48 -9.99 15.09
N GLU A 227 25.73 -11.02 15.46
CA GLU A 227 25.98 -12.38 15.01
C GLU A 227 25.17 -12.68 13.75
N GLY A 228 25.74 -13.47 12.87
CA GLY A 228 25.05 -13.90 11.66
C GLY A 228 25.89 -14.85 10.83
N TYR A 229 25.51 -15.06 9.57
CA TYR A 229 26.26 -15.85 8.61
C TYR A 229 26.21 -15.22 7.21
N ARG A 230 27.13 -15.61 6.36
CA ARG A 230 27.13 -15.25 4.94
C ARG A 230 26.73 -16.45 4.10
N GLU A 231 25.70 -16.27 3.30
CA GLU A 231 25.29 -17.22 2.27
C GLU A 231 25.94 -16.84 0.94
N ALA A 232 26.81 -17.68 0.42
CA ALA A 232 27.45 -17.42 -0.86
C ALA A 232 26.50 -17.73 -2.01
N LEU A 233 26.18 -16.73 -2.83
CA LEU A 233 25.29 -16.88 -3.98
C LEU A 233 26.04 -17.26 -5.27
N GLY A 234 27.36 -17.10 -5.28
CA GLY A 234 28.19 -17.24 -6.49
C GLY A 234 28.41 -15.87 -7.17
N GLN A 235 29.25 -15.88 -8.21
CA GLN A 235 29.61 -14.67 -8.98
C GLN A 235 30.10 -13.48 -8.11
N GLY A 236 30.66 -13.76 -6.93
CA GLY A 236 31.10 -12.75 -5.97
C GLY A 236 30.00 -12.15 -5.10
N ALA A 237 28.73 -12.49 -5.34
CA ALA A 237 27.61 -12.05 -4.50
C ALA A 237 27.43 -12.94 -3.27
N ALA A 238 27.05 -12.34 -2.16
CA ALA A 238 26.70 -13.04 -0.93
C ALA A 238 25.56 -12.33 -0.21
N LEU A 239 24.73 -13.09 0.50
CA LEU A 239 23.66 -12.59 1.37
C LEU A 239 24.14 -12.68 2.82
N THR A 240 24.16 -11.56 3.54
CA THR A 240 24.43 -11.54 4.96
C THR A 240 23.12 -11.68 5.73
N MET A 241 23.04 -12.73 6.54
CA MET A 241 21.89 -13.03 7.39
C MET A 241 22.25 -12.73 8.83
N VAL A 242 21.54 -11.81 9.46
CA VAL A 242 21.73 -11.41 10.87
C VAL A 242 20.79 -12.18 11.75
N LYS A 243 21.29 -12.66 12.89
CA LYS A 243 20.50 -13.35 13.89
C LYS A 243 19.65 -12.36 14.69
N ILE A 244 18.35 -12.51 14.64
CA ILE A 244 17.39 -11.76 15.44
C ILE A 244 17.06 -12.60 16.67
N PRO A 245 17.19 -12.04 17.91
CA PRO A 245 16.94 -12.79 19.13
C PRO A 245 15.47 -13.14 19.29
N ALA A 246 15.19 -14.23 20.00
CA ALA A 246 13.83 -14.50 20.47
C ALA A 246 13.38 -13.43 21.47
N GLY A 247 12.07 -13.14 21.51
CA GLY A 247 11.56 -12.18 22.48
C GLY A 247 10.06 -11.93 22.35
N VAL A 248 9.62 -10.94 23.09
CA VAL A 248 8.22 -10.50 23.14
C VAL A 248 8.19 -8.99 22.91
N PHE A 249 7.28 -8.51 22.09
CA PHE A 249 7.09 -7.08 21.87
C PHE A 249 5.62 -6.70 21.73
N LEU A 250 5.34 -5.42 21.82
CA LEU A 250 4.03 -4.84 21.57
C LEU A 250 4.00 -4.37 20.09
N MET A 251 3.29 -5.12 19.25
CA MET A 251 3.14 -4.82 17.83
C MET A 251 2.05 -3.78 17.61
N GLY A 252 2.25 -2.93 16.62
CA GLY A 252 1.33 -1.85 16.26
C GLY A 252 1.70 -0.50 16.86
N SER A 253 0.95 0.54 16.50
CA SER A 253 1.15 1.90 16.97
C SER A 253 0.17 2.27 18.10
N PRO A 254 0.58 3.05 19.10
CA PRO A 254 -0.33 3.58 20.12
C PRO A 254 -1.34 4.56 19.49
N GLU A 255 -2.51 4.72 20.12
CA GLU A 255 -3.61 5.52 19.56
C GLU A 255 -3.27 7.01 19.35
N ASP A 256 -2.31 7.52 20.11
CA ASP A 256 -1.83 8.90 20.05
C ASP A 256 -0.59 9.09 19.15
N GLU A 257 -0.13 8.03 18.46
CA GLU A 257 0.97 8.17 17.51
C GLU A 257 0.54 9.02 16.31
N PRO A 258 1.29 10.09 15.98
CA PRO A 258 0.98 10.91 14.80
C PRO A 258 1.00 10.10 13.51
N GLU A 259 0.05 10.38 12.60
CA GLU A 259 -0.04 9.79 11.26
C GLU A 259 -0.30 8.27 11.23
N ARG A 260 -0.66 7.66 12.38
CA ARG A 260 -1.00 6.23 12.40
C ARG A 260 -2.21 5.91 11.55
N SER A 261 -2.20 4.75 10.94
CA SER A 261 -3.38 4.14 10.32
C SER A 261 -4.20 3.35 11.35
N VAL A 262 -5.51 3.28 11.14
CA VAL A 262 -6.39 2.39 11.95
C VAL A 262 -5.95 0.94 11.84
N ALA A 263 -5.41 0.53 10.69
CA ALA A 263 -4.91 -0.82 10.45
C ALA A 263 -3.71 -1.22 11.33
N GLU A 264 -3.02 -0.25 11.95
CA GLU A 264 -1.91 -0.49 12.87
C GLU A 264 -2.34 -0.77 14.32
N GLY A 265 -3.62 -0.98 14.53
CA GLY A 265 -4.17 -1.22 15.86
C GLY A 265 -5.29 -2.26 15.90
N PRO A 266 -5.68 -2.67 17.11
CA PRO A 266 -5.09 -2.31 18.41
C PRO A 266 -3.69 -2.90 18.62
N GLN A 267 -2.87 -2.24 19.46
CA GLN A 267 -1.60 -2.85 19.87
C GLN A 267 -1.85 -4.18 20.57
N HIS A 268 -1.03 -5.19 20.23
CA HIS A 268 -1.14 -6.52 20.81
C HIS A 268 0.25 -7.13 21.06
N VAL A 269 0.31 -8.07 21.97
CA VAL A 269 1.55 -8.74 22.35
C VAL A 269 1.85 -9.87 21.36
N VAL A 270 3.06 -9.88 20.81
CA VAL A 270 3.55 -10.95 19.93
C VAL A 270 4.81 -11.57 20.53
N THR A 271 4.85 -12.90 20.53
CA THR A 271 6.01 -13.70 20.94
C THR A 271 6.70 -14.27 19.71
N LEU A 272 8.02 -14.11 19.64
CA LEU A 272 8.81 -14.56 18.50
C LEU A 272 9.92 -15.50 18.96
N ASP A 273 10.12 -16.58 18.22
CA ASP A 273 11.34 -17.35 18.26
C ASP A 273 12.50 -16.62 17.59
N SER A 274 13.74 -17.04 17.85
CA SER A 274 14.90 -16.47 17.14
C SER A 274 14.89 -16.88 15.66
N PHE A 275 15.21 -15.93 14.78
CA PHE A 275 15.25 -16.15 13.34
C PHE A 275 16.43 -15.40 12.71
N PHE A 276 16.63 -15.58 11.41
CA PHE A 276 17.62 -14.82 10.65
C PHE A 276 16.91 -13.92 9.64
N MET A 277 17.40 -12.69 9.51
CA MET A 277 16.91 -11.72 8.53
C MET A 277 18.07 -11.19 7.70
N ALA A 278 17.84 -10.91 6.43
CA ALA A 278 18.83 -10.27 5.57
C ALA A 278 19.22 -8.91 6.16
N GLN A 279 20.52 -8.63 6.23
CA GLN A 279 21.06 -7.41 6.83
C GLN A 279 20.58 -6.14 6.14
N THR A 280 20.26 -6.24 4.85
CA THR A 280 19.81 -5.15 3.98
C THR A 280 18.67 -5.65 3.10
N PRO A 281 17.89 -4.76 2.49
CA PRO A 281 17.07 -5.14 1.35
C PRO A 281 17.91 -5.87 0.30
N ILE A 282 17.31 -6.81 -0.44
CA ILE A 282 18.03 -7.57 -1.47
C ILE A 282 18.58 -6.63 -2.54
N THR A 283 19.89 -6.71 -2.82
CA THR A 283 20.52 -5.85 -3.84
C THR A 283 20.27 -6.37 -5.26
N GLN A 284 20.39 -5.48 -6.25
CA GLN A 284 20.27 -5.84 -7.66
C GLN A 284 21.34 -6.89 -8.08
N ALA A 285 22.54 -6.83 -7.50
CA ALA A 285 23.55 -7.85 -7.74
C ALA A 285 23.16 -9.23 -7.19
N GLN A 286 22.61 -9.29 -5.98
CA GLN A 286 22.11 -10.52 -5.37
C GLN A 286 20.91 -11.08 -6.14
N TRP A 287 19.96 -10.20 -6.49
CA TRP A 287 18.79 -10.56 -7.27
C TRP A 287 19.17 -11.17 -8.62
N LYS A 288 20.05 -10.53 -9.36
CA LYS A 288 20.50 -10.97 -10.67
C LYS A 288 21.07 -12.38 -10.64
N VAL A 289 21.93 -12.68 -9.65
CA VAL A 289 22.53 -14.02 -9.52
C VAL A 289 21.46 -15.08 -9.28
N VAL A 290 20.50 -14.82 -8.38
CA VAL A 290 19.43 -15.79 -8.06
C VAL A 290 18.40 -15.88 -9.20
N ALA A 291 18.14 -14.79 -9.91
CA ALA A 291 17.27 -14.79 -11.08
C ALA A 291 17.81 -15.62 -12.24
N ASP A 292 19.13 -15.80 -12.33
CA ASP A 292 19.78 -16.65 -13.33
C ASP A 292 19.81 -18.16 -12.92
N TRP A 293 19.40 -18.51 -11.71
CA TRP A 293 19.29 -19.91 -11.29
C TRP A 293 18.07 -20.59 -11.89
N GLU A 294 18.04 -21.93 -11.85
CA GLU A 294 16.91 -22.72 -12.28
C GLU A 294 15.63 -22.29 -11.54
N LYS A 295 14.57 -22.03 -12.32
CA LYS A 295 13.28 -21.63 -11.78
C LYS A 295 12.59 -22.77 -11.04
N VAL A 296 11.86 -22.42 -9.98
CA VAL A 296 10.99 -23.34 -9.24
C VAL A 296 9.57 -23.27 -9.80
N GLU A 297 8.99 -22.08 -9.89
CA GLU A 297 7.62 -21.89 -10.37
C GLU A 297 7.53 -20.91 -11.52
N ARG A 298 8.28 -19.80 -11.49
CA ARG A 298 8.15 -18.73 -12.46
C ARG A 298 9.49 -18.16 -12.92
N ASP A 299 9.50 -17.55 -14.08
CA ASP A 299 10.66 -16.82 -14.57
C ASP A 299 10.79 -15.47 -13.83
N LEU A 300 12.01 -15.09 -13.49
CA LEU A 300 12.33 -13.79 -12.92
C LEU A 300 13.03 -12.91 -13.95
N VAL A 301 12.64 -11.63 -13.99
CA VAL A 301 13.39 -10.63 -14.75
C VAL A 301 14.68 -10.34 -13.99
N SER A 302 15.85 -10.56 -14.61
CA SER A 302 17.15 -10.46 -13.95
C SER A 302 17.57 -9.02 -13.60
N ASP A 303 16.96 -8.01 -14.23
CA ASP A 303 17.26 -6.57 -14.05
C ASP A 303 15.98 -5.73 -14.09
N PRO A 304 15.04 -5.88 -13.10
CA PRO A 304 13.73 -5.23 -13.13
C PRO A 304 13.75 -3.76 -12.73
N SER A 305 14.73 -3.33 -11.95
CA SER A 305 14.77 -2.04 -11.27
C SER A 305 14.87 -0.85 -12.22
N ASP A 306 14.27 0.28 -11.86
CA ASP A 306 14.43 1.54 -12.59
C ASP A 306 15.73 2.25 -12.22
N PHE A 307 16.06 2.31 -10.92
CA PHE A 307 17.26 2.98 -10.41
C PHE A 307 18.45 2.02 -10.38
N LYS A 308 19.23 1.98 -11.44
CA LYS A 308 20.32 1.01 -11.63
C LYS A 308 21.50 1.18 -10.67
N GLY A 309 22.04 0.07 -10.20
CA GLY A 309 23.24 0.00 -9.36
C GLY A 309 23.36 -1.32 -8.62
N ALA A 310 24.51 -1.99 -8.72
CA ALA A 310 24.74 -3.32 -8.16
C ALA A 310 24.40 -3.41 -6.66
N ASN A 311 24.72 -2.35 -5.90
CA ASN A 311 24.48 -2.25 -4.45
C ASN A 311 23.16 -1.51 -4.10
N ARG A 312 22.36 -1.10 -5.07
CA ARG A 312 21.02 -0.57 -4.80
C ARG A 312 20.06 -1.72 -4.52
N PRO A 313 19.00 -1.49 -3.73
CA PRO A 313 17.97 -2.50 -3.56
C PRO A 313 17.32 -2.83 -4.92
N VAL A 314 16.89 -4.07 -5.09
CA VAL A 314 16.02 -4.43 -6.19
C VAL A 314 14.62 -3.85 -5.93
N GLU A 315 14.04 -3.21 -6.94
CA GLU A 315 12.67 -2.71 -6.92
C GLU A 315 11.93 -3.12 -8.19
N ARG A 316 10.62 -2.85 -8.30
CA ARG A 316 9.72 -3.31 -9.36
C ARG A 316 9.59 -4.84 -9.45
N VAL A 317 9.61 -5.48 -8.32
CA VAL A 317 9.34 -6.91 -8.18
C VAL A 317 7.99 -7.11 -7.49
N SER A 318 7.20 -8.05 -7.99
CA SER A 318 5.95 -8.43 -7.34
C SER A 318 6.21 -9.32 -6.12
N TRP A 319 5.19 -9.48 -5.28
CA TRP A 319 5.23 -10.43 -4.16
C TRP A 319 5.55 -11.85 -4.63
N PHE A 320 4.98 -12.28 -5.76
CA PHE A 320 5.25 -13.60 -6.35
C PHE A 320 6.69 -13.75 -6.84
N ASP A 321 7.30 -12.67 -7.37
CA ASP A 321 8.71 -12.71 -7.77
C ASP A 321 9.62 -12.81 -6.54
N ALA A 322 9.27 -12.12 -5.45
CA ALA A 322 10.00 -12.23 -4.19
C ALA A 322 9.87 -13.63 -3.56
N GLN A 323 8.70 -14.27 -3.65
CA GLN A 323 8.50 -15.67 -3.26
C GLN A 323 9.36 -16.62 -4.11
N GLU A 324 9.38 -16.44 -5.43
CA GLU A 324 10.21 -17.26 -6.32
C GLU A 324 11.70 -17.10 -6.00
N PHE A 325 12.16 -15.88 -5.72
CA PHE A 325 13.53 -15.63 -5.24
C PHE A 325 13.85 -16.45 -4.00
N CYS A 326 12.97 -16.43 -3.00
CA CYS A 326 13.12 -17.20 -1.78
C CYS A 326 13.13 -18.72 -2.03
N ARG A 327 12.28 -19.21 -2.94
CA ARG A 327 12.21 -20.63 -3.32
C ARG A 327 13.50 -21.10 -4.01
N ARG A 328 14.02 -20.34 -4.97
CA ARG A 328 15.30 -20.64 -5.64
C ARG A 328 16.44 -20.68 -4.63
N LEU A 329 16.47 -19.69 -3.73
CA LEU A 329 17.46 -19.63 -2.67
C LEU A 329 17.38 -20.86 -1.76
N SER A 330 16.17 -21.26 -1.36
CA SER A 330 15.94 -22.44 -0.53
C SER A 330 16.36 -23.72 -1.22
N GLN A 331 15.98 -23.90 -2.47
CA GLN A 331 16.34 -25.08 -3.27
C GLN A 331 17.86 -25.18 -3.44
N ARG A 332 18.52 -24.08 -3.72
CA ARG A 332 19.98 -24.05 -3.97
C ARG A 332 20.83 -24.31 -2.75
N THR A 333 20.39 -23.76 -1.58
CA THR A 333 21.19 -23.81 -0.35
C THR A 333 20.79 -24.95 0.58
N GLY A 334 19.62 -25.55 0.39
CA GLY A 334 19.04 -26.52 1.31
C GLY A 334 18.56 -25.91 2.64
N GLN A 335 18.58 -24.58 2.78
CA GLN A 335 18.03 -23.85 3.93
C GLN A 335 16.65 -23.27 3.57
N ARG A 336 15.80 -23.03 4.55
CA ARG A 336 14.48 -22.42 4.32
C ARG A 336 14.60 -20.90 4.31
N TYR A 337 14.42 -20.29 3.14
CA TYR A 337 14.25 -18.85 2.96
C TYR A 337 12.81 -18.50 2.60
N ARG A 338 12.27 -17.45 3.18
CA ARG A 338 10.93 -16.93 2.91
C ARG A 338 10.88 -15.43 3.16
N LEU A 339 9.81 -14.78 2.75
CA LEU A 339 9.51 -13.43 3.20
C LEU A 339 9.29 -13.43 4.72
N PRO A 340 9.62 -12.36 5.44
CA PRO A 340 9.29 -12.25 6.86
C PRO A 340 7.76 -12.17 7.02
N SER A 341 7.25 -12.62 8.17
CA SER A 341 5.91 -12.18 8.57
C SER A 341 5.96 -10.70 8.95
N GLU A 342 4.81 -10.03 8.92
CA GLU A 342 4.71 -8.63 9.37
C GLU A 342 5.23 -8.46 10.79
N ALA A 343 4.87 -9.37 11.69
CA ALA A 343 5.34 -9.38 13.08
C ALA A 343 6.86 -9.53 13.16
N GLN A 344 7.47 -10.41 12.37
CA GLN A 344 8.92 -10.54 12.30
C GLN A 344 9.58 -9.27 11.74
N TRP A 345 8.98 -8.66 10.72
CA TRP A 345 9.49 -7.43 10.14
C TRP A 345 9.46 -6.27 11.15
N GLU A 346 8.32 -6.04 11.82
CA GLU A 346 8.18 -4.95 12.80
C GLU A 346 9.06 -5.16 14.03
N TYR A 347 9.12 -6.38 14.57
CA TYR A 347 10.02 -6.73 15.66
C TYR A 347 11.47 -6.44 15.33
N ALA A 348 11.92 -6.89 14.14
CA ALA A 348 13.26 -6.66 13.64
C ALA A 348 13.55 -5.17 13.37
N CYS A 349 12.59 -4.43 12.85
CA CYS A 349 12.67 -2.99 12.62
C CYS A 349 12.85 -2.24 13.94
N ARG A 350 12.01 -2.50 14.93
CA ARG A 350 12.07 -1.85 16.24
C ARG A 350 13.36 -2.15 16.99
N ALA A 351 13.90 -3.34 16.87
CA ALA A 351 15.13 -3.75 17.58
C ALA A 351 15.14 -3.37 19.07
N GLY A 352 13.98 -3.53 19.73
CA GLY A 352 13.76 -3.22 21.14
C GLY A 352 13.36 -1.77 21.43
N SER A 353 13.22 -0.88 20.44
CA SER A 353 12.68 0.45 20.64
C SER A 353 11.14 0.44 20.77
N THR A 354 10.61 1.44 21.45
CA THR A 354 9.16 1.69 21.56
C THR A 354 8.73 2.98 20.88
N THR A 355 9.69 3.72 20.32
CA THR A 355 9.47 4.95 19.57
C THR A 355 8.97 4.65 18.14
N PRO A 356 8.34 5.61 17.44
CA PRO A 356 7.87 5.45 16.07
C PRO A 356 8.95 4.97 15.10
N PHE A 357 10.20 5.44 15.28
CA PHE A 357 11.37 5.00 14.54
C PHE A 357 12.38 4.33 15.47
N TRP A 358 13.11 3.34 14.98
CA TRP A 358 14.08 2.62 15.83
C TRP A 358 15.18 3.53 16.42
N PHE A 359 15.43 4.68 15.83
CA PHE A 359 16.43 5.65 16.29
C PHE A 359 15.83 6.80 17.13
N GLY A 360 14.50 6.88 17.31
CA GLY A 360 13.84 7.90 18.16
C GLY A 360 12.50 8.38 17.66
N GLU A 361 12.12 9.57 18.11
CA GLU A 361 10.77 10.14 17.98
C GLU A 361 10.50 10.82 16.64
N THR A 362 11.50 11.00 15.79
CA THR A 362 11.36 11.72 14.53
C THR A 362 12.21 11.13 13.43
N LEU A 363 11.82 11.42 12.20
CA LEU A 363 12.49 10.98 10.97
C LEU A 363 13.39 12.09 10.42
N THR A 364 14.57 11.74 9.92
CA THR A 364 15.49 12.67 9.26
C THR A 364 16.16 12.02 8.05
N THR A 365 16.35 12.79 6.99
CA THR A 365 17.04 12.34 5.77
C THR A 365 18.53 12.09 5.94
N GLU A 366 19.09 12.33 7.12
CA GLU A 366 20.43 11.90 7.52
C GLU A 366 20.46 10.41 7.94
N LEU A 367 19.31 9.84 8.29
CA LEU A 367 19.17 8.47 8.81
C LEU A 367 18.35 7.54 7.91
N SER A 368 17.65 8.09 6.93
CA SER A 368 16.87 7.30 5.99
C SER A 368 16.70 7.99 4.63
N ASN A 369 16.35 7.22 3.62
CA ASN A 369 15.98 7.74 2.31
C ASN A 369 14.46 7.78 2.16
N HIS A 370 13.89 8.94 2.37
CA HIS A 370 12.45 9.24 2.25
C HIS A 370 12.26 10.61 1.62
N ASP A 371 11.02 11.00 1.29
CA ASP A 371 10.75 12.36 0.84
C ASP A 371 10.83 13.36 2.00
N GLY A 372 11.99 13.93 2.21
CA GLY A 372 12.23 14.92 3.26
C GLY A 372 11.53 16.28 3.04
N ASN A 373 10.86 16.50 1.89
CA ASN A 373 10.02 17.67 1.67
C ASN A 373 8.57 17.44 2.10
N HIS A 374 8.18 16.18 2.27
CA HIS A 374 6.81 15.82 2.60
C HIS A 374 6.56 16.12 4.08
N THR A 375 5.61 17.01 4.32
CA THR A 375 4.97 17.15 5.61
C THR A 375 3.66 16.38 5.51
N TYR A 376 3.59 15.22 6.16
CA TYR A 376 2.33 14.51 6.26
C TYR A 376 1.36 15.35 7.09
N GLY A 377 0.22 15.70 6.53
CA GLY A 377 -0.73 16.59 7.16
C GLY A 377 -0.10 17.94 7.51
N HIS A 378 -0.38 18.47 8.69
CA HIS A 378 0.13 19.77 9.16
C HIS A 378 1.37 19.66 10.04
N PHE A 379 1.89 18.46 10.25
CA PHE A 379 3.06 18.23 11.10
C PHE A 379 4.12 17.45 10.31
N PRO A 380 5.37 17.95 10.28
CA PRO A 380 6.48 17.08 9.92
C PRO A 380 6.46 15.90 10.88
N TYR A 381 6.71 14.71 10.40
CA TYR A 381 6.74 13.49 11.20
C TYR A 381 7.69 13.72 12.39
N GLY A 382 7.12 13.84 13.59
CA GLY A 382 7.83 14.41 14.71
C GLY A 382 8.39 15.80 14.34
N LEU A 383 8.91 16.56 15.22
CA LEU A 383 9.48 17.89 15.05
C LEU A 383 10.76 17.91 14.15
N GLY A 384 10.85 17.01 13.16
CA GLY A 384 11.98 16.92 12.23
C GLY A 384 12.07 18.12 11.29
N SER A 385 13.28 18.53 10.95
CA SER A 385 13.51 19.56 9.96
C SER A 385 13.25 19.02 8.55
N LYS A 386 12.81 19.88 7.61
CA LYS A 386 12.78 19.54 6.19
C LYS A 386 14.16 19.04 5.75
N GLY A 387 14.16 17.95 4.99
CA GLY A 387 15.36 17.29 4.53
C GLY A 387 15.47 17.27 3.00
N ILE A 388 16.19 16.31 2.49
CA ILE A 388 16.47 16.13 1.06
C ILE A 388 15.51 15.09 0.49
N CYS A 389 14.79 15.41 -0.59
CA CYS A 389 14.11 14.41 -1.41
C CYS A 389 15.08 13.94 -2.51
N ARG A 390 15.53 12.67 -2.42
CA ARG A 390 16.52 12.13 -3.37
C ARG A 390 15.89 11.66 -4.69
N LYS A 391 14.59 11.39 -4.70
CA LYS A 391 13.82 10.92 -5.87
C LYS A 391 14.38 9.66 -6.54
N GLN A 392 15.14 8.87 -5.82
CA GLN A 392 15.74 7.61 -6.25
C GLN A 392 16.15 6.80 -5.03
N THR A 393 16.30 5.49 -5.19
CA THR A 393 16.88 4.63 -4.14
C THR A 393 18.33 5.05 -3.86
N THR A 394 18.83 4.72 -2.68
CA THR A 394 20.28 4.78 -2.34
C THR A 394 20.86 3.38 -2.39
N GLU A 395 22.19 3.26 -2.41
CA GLU A 395 22.85 1.97 -2.13
C GLU A 395 22.43 1.50 -0.73
N VAL A 396 22.23 0.20 -0.57
CA VAL A 396 21.89 -0.38 0.73
C VAL A 396 22.97 -0.09 1.77
N ALA A 397 22.61 -0.03 3.04
CA ALA A 397 23.52 0.29 4.14
C ALA A 397 24.21 1.68 4.02
N SER A 398 23.64 2.60 3.25
CA SER A 398 24.11 4.00 3.23
C SER A 398 23.86 4.73 4.55
N PHE A 399 22.94 4.24 5.36
CA PHE A 399 22.57 4.76 6.66
C PHE A 399 22.94 3.79 7.78
N PRO A 400 23.02 4.24 9.06
CA PRO A 400 23.29 3.37 10.20
C PRO A 400 22.30 2.22 10.29
N ALA A 401 22.77 1.08 10.83
CA ALA A 401 21.90 -0.03 11.18
C ALA A 401 21.12 0.25 12.45
N ASN A 402 19.98 -0.44 12.64
CA ASN A 402 19.29 -0.47 13.93
C ASN A 402 20.09 -1.24 15.00
N GLY A 403 19.54 -1.36 16.20
CA GLY A 403 20.20 -2.01 17.34
C GLY A 403 20.54 -3.48 17.12
N TRP A 404 19.98 -4.14 16.12
CA TRP A 404 20.25 -5.54 15.75
C TRP A 404 21.02 -5.68 14.45
N GLY A 405 21.48 -4.57 13.85
CA GLY A 405 22.36 -4.58 12.71
C GLY A 405 21.68 -4.62 11.35
N LEU A 406 20.39 -4.35 11.29
CA LEU A 406 19.62 -4.25 10.06
C LEU A 406 19.62 -2.82 9.53
N HIS A 407 19.83 -2.66 8.23
CA HIS A 407 19.86 -1.37 7.55
C HIS A 407 18.58 -1.15 6.75
N ASP A 408 18.29 0.12 6.47
CA ASP A 408 17.22 0.58 5.59
C ASP A 408 15.80 0.15 6.01
N MET A 409 15.60 -0.12 7.33
CA MET A 409 14.29 -0.49 7.87
C MET A 409 13.26 0.65 7.85
N HIS A 410 13.69 1.88 7.57
CA HIS A 410 12.85 3.05 7.34
C HIS A 410 13.27 3.71 6.03
N GLY A 411 12.41 3.67 5.01
CA GLY A 411 12.64 4.29 3.71
C GLY A 411 13.41 3.41 2.73
N ASN A 412 13.89 4.01 1.65
CA ASN A 412 14.61 3.47 0.52
C ASN A 412 13.73 2.65 -0.44
N VAL A 413 13.10 1.57 0.01
CA VAL A 413 12.11 0.77 -0.73
C VAL A 413 11.04 0.22 0.20
N TRP A 414 9.86 -0.02 -0.35
CA TRP A 414 8.85 -0.85 0.31
C TRP A 414 9.27 -2.31 0.28
N GLU A 415 9.04 -3.02 1.37
CA GLU A 415 9.45 -4.41 1.56
C GLU A 415 8.24 -5.33 1.74
N TRP A 416 8.19 -6.41 0.94
CA TRP A 416 7.12 -7.39 1.01
C TRP A 416 7.20 -8.23 2.28
N CYS A 417 6.07 -8.35 2.97
CA CYS A 417 5.84 -9.37 3.99
C CYS A 417 5.08 -10.57 3.41
N GLU A 418 5.10 -11.70 4.11
CA GLU A 418 4.38 -12.91 3.67
C GLU A 418 2.87 -12.80 3.90
N ASP A 419 2.46 -11.92 4.81
CA ASP A 419 1.10 -11.71 5.26
C ASP A 419 0.18 -11.14 4.18
N HIS A 420 -1.12 -11.40 4.34
CA HIS A 420 -2.15 -10.62 3.67
C HIS A 420 -2.33 -9.28 4.40
N SER A 421 -2.87 -8.31 3.70
CA SER A 421 -3.30 -7.04 4.31
C SER A 421 -4.59 -7.26 5.11
N HIS A 422 -4.66 -6.67 6.31
CA HIS A 422 -5.82 -6.69 7.19
C HIS A 422 -6.14 -5.27 7.64
N ASP A 423 -7.42 -4.97 7.83
CA ASP A 423 -7.89 -3.62 8.18
C ASP A 423 -7.61 -3.25 9.65
N SER A 424 -7.25 -4.21 10.48
CA SER A 424 -6.90 -4.01 11.89
C SER A 424 -6.22 -5.24 12.47
N TYR A 425 -5.57 -5.09 13.62
CA TYR A 425 -5.00 -6.21 14.38
C TYR A 425 -6.01 -6.91 15.29
N ASN A 426 -7.30 -6.64 15.15
CA ASN A 426 -8.32 -7.44 15.81
C ASN A 426 -8.24 -8.90 15.34
N SER A 427 -7.97 -9.80 16.28
CA SER A 427 -7.74 -11.24 16.00
C SER A 427 -6.41 -11.58 15.32
N ALA A 428 -5.44 -10.64 15.29
CA ALA A 428 -4.10 -10.96 14.82
C ALA A 428 -3.46 -12.06 15.67
N PRO A 429 -2.65 -12.94 15.06
CA PRO A 429 -1.94 -13.97 15.82
C PRO A 429 -0.95 -13.32 16.81
N GLY A 430 -0.86 -13.89 18.02
CA GLY A 430 0.14 -13.48 19.01
C GLY A 430 1.50 -14.14 18.82
N GLU A 431 1.76 -14.73 17.67
CA GLU A 431 2.95 -15.50 17.32
C GLU A 431 3.58 -14.95 16.04
N ASP A 432 4.75 -15.41 15.69
CA ASP A 432 5.55 -14.95 14.54
C ASP A 432 5.12 -15.51 13.18
N GLN A 433 4.06 -16.30 13.13
CA GLN A 433 3.57 -16.88 11.88
C GLN A 433 2.88 -15.81 11.01
N PRO A 434 3.00 -15.91 9.67
CA PRO A 434 2.28 -15.01 8.77
C PRO A 434 0.76 -15.08 8.97
N TRP A 435 0.13 -13.94 9.02
CA TRP A 435 -1.32 -13.84 9.11
C TRP A 435 -1.95 -13.95 7.74
N LEU A 436 -2.38 -15.16 7.41
CA LEU A 436 -2.93 -15.49 6.09
C LEU A 436 -4.46 -15.61 6.15
N ILE A 437 -5.12 -15.08 5.12
CA ILE A 437 -6.56 -15.26 4.92
C ILE A 437 -6.80 -16.71 4.46
N PRO A 438 -7.59 -17.53 5.17
CA PRO A 438 -7.90 -18.90 4.75
C PRO A 438 -8.58 -18.91 3.36
N ALA A 439 -8.13 -19.80 2.49
CA ALA A 439 -8.63 -19.91 1.12
C ALA A 439 -8.53 -18.65 0.26
N ALA A 440 -7.60 -17.75 0.62
CA ALA A 440 -7.31 -16.57 -0.17
C ALA A 440 -6.91 -16.94 -1.61
N THR A 441 -7.30 -16.10 -2.54
CA THR A 441 -6.86 -16.16 -3.93
C THR A 441 -5.55 -15.41 -4.12
N ASP A 442 -4.91 -15.58 -5.28
CA ASP A 442 -3.70 -14.81 -5.64
C ASP A 442 -3.95 -13.30 -5.79
N TYR A 443 -5.20 -12.87 -5.74
CA TYR A 443 -5.62 -11.47 -5.85
C TYR A 443 -5.74 -10.74 -4.52
N GLU A 444 -5.64 -11.45 -3.39
CA GLU A 444 -5.70 -10.82 -2.07
C GLU A 444 -4.49 -9.89 -1.86
N PRO A 445 -4.72 -8.67 -1.32
CA PRO A 445 -3.65 -7.72 -1.07
C PRO A 445 -2.58 -8.29 -0.15
N ARG A 446 -1.32 -8.04 -0.49
CA ARG A 446 -0.16 -8.41 0.31
C ARG A 446 0.41 -7.19 1.01
N LEU A 447 0.97 -7.41 2.16
CA LEU A 447 1.42 -6.37 3.04
C LEU A 447 2.82 -5.87 2.67
N LEU A 448 3.01 -4.57 2.76
CA LEU A 448 4.27 -3.85 2.55
C LEU A 448 4.66 -3.09 3.81
N ARG A 449 5.96 -3.05 4.11
CA ARG A 449 6.53 -2.29 5.23
C ARG A 449 7.74 -1.47 4.77
N GLY A 450 8.28 -0.59 5.64
CA GLY A 450 9.50 0.19 5.38
C GLY A 450 9.27 1.58 4.83
N GLY A 451 8.46 1.71 3.80
CA GLY A 451 8.20 2.98 3.11
C GLY A 451 9.32 3.40 2.15
N SER A 452 9.11 4.51 1.42
CA SER A 452 10.09 5.05 0.46
C SER A 452 10.00 6.59 0.34
#